data_2f5aa575979ff12beb3bb00de3e5d303
#
_entry.id   2f5aa575979ff12beb3bb00de3e5d303
#
_cell.length_a   1.000
_cell.length_b   1.000
_cell.length_c   1.000
_cell.angle_alpha   90.00
_cell.angle_beta   90.00
_cell.angle_gamma   90.00
#
_symmetry.space_group_name_H-M   'P 1'
#
loop_
_entity.id
_entity.type
_entity.pdbx_description
1 polymer ?
#
loop_
_entity_poly.entity_id
_entity_poly.type
_entity_poly.pdbx_seq_one_letter_code
_entity_poly.pdbx_strand_id
1 'polypeptide(L)'
;VFRLRSTRTGKWYRNVIQTIAFYLFAFMVVTAGALTVTARNPVHSVLWLILAFFNAAGLMVLVGAEFIAMLLVIVYVGAVAVLFLFVVMMLNIDFAELRAGFARYAPFGVLLVLVLLAEIIFATAAWDAGGIDMARTVAPIPAEVPNIEALGTVIYTRYLYIFEAAGLVLLVAMIGAIVLTHRARGGTRPQNVAAQVKRRPEDAVRNINQPVGQGVEL
;
A
#
# COMPACT_ATOMS: atom_id res chain seq x y z
N VAL A 1 -6.36 -38.94 -35.72
CA VAL A 1 -7.61 -38.31 -35.20
C VAL A 1 -7.87 -38.91 -33.83
N PHE A 2 -7.26 -38.35 -32.76
CA PHE A 2 -7.59 -38.71 -31.37
C PHE A 2 -8.21 -37.48 -30.74
N ARG A 3 -9.51 -37.37 -30.80
CA ARG A 3 -10.34 -36.39 -30.08
C ARG A 3 -10.41 -36.87 -28.64
N LEU A 4 -9.51 -36.40 -27.78
CA LEU A 4 -9.57 -36.63 -26.34
C LEU A 4 -10.88 -36.05 -25.82
N ARG A 5 -11.79 -36.95 -25.49
CA ARG A 5 -13.07 -36.73 -24.82
C ARG A 5 -12.76 -36.05 -23.49
N SER A 6 -12.88 -34.71 -23.43
CA SER A 6 -12.75 -33.92 -22.20
C SER A 6 -13.81 -34.45 -21.22
N THR A 7 -13.37 -35.27 -20.30
CA THR A 7 -14.20 -35.95 -19.33
C THR A 7 -14.82 -34.93 -18.36
N ARG A 8 -16.12 -35.03 -18.12
CA ARG A 8 -16.92 -34.27 -17.14
C ARG A 8 -16.24 -34.24 -15.75
N THR A 9 -15.46 -35.24 -15.41
CA THR A 9 -14.67 -35.39 -14.20
C THR A 9 -13.61 -34.27 -14.04
N GLY A 10 -12.90 -33.88 -15.08
CA GLY A 10 -11.87 -32.83 -15.00
C GLY A 10 -12.41 -31.43 -14.67
N LYS A 11 -13.61 -31.11 -15.17
CA LYS A 11 -14.28 -29.84 -14.85
C LYS A 11 -14.76 -29.81 -13.38
N TRP A 12 -15.27 -30.93 -12.89
CA TRP A 12 -15.75 -31.03 -11.51
C TRP A 12 -14.63 -30.85 -10.49
N TYR A 13 -13.51 -31.57 -10.65
CA TYR A 13 -12.34 -31.41 -9.78
C TYR A 13 -11.81 -29.98 -9.77
N ARG A 14 -11.72 -29.32 -10.92
CA ARG A 14 -11.27 -27.91 -11.01
C ARG A 14 -12.19 -26.97 -10.25
N ASN A 15 -13.50 -27.10 -10.39
CA ASN A 15 -14.46 -26.27 -9.69
C ASN A 15 -14.40 -26.49 -8.18
N VAL A 16 -14.25 -27.74 -7.72
CA VAL A 16 -14.10 -28.05 -6.29
C VAL A 16 -12.82 -27.42 -5.72
N ILE A 17 -11.69 -27.55 -6.42
CA ILE A 17 -10.42 -26.94 -5.97
C ILE A 17 -10.54 -25.41 -5.92
N GLN A 18 -11.12 -24.78 -6.93
CA GLN A 18 -11.34 -23.33 -6.93
C GLN A 18 -12.25 -22.87 -5.79
N THR A 19 -13.31 -23.61 -5.50
CA THR A 19 -14.22 -23.32 -4.39
C THR A 19 -13.53 -23.43 -3.05
N ILE A 20 -12.74 -24.49 -2.83
CA ILE A 20 -11.97 -24.68 -1.60
C ILE A 20 -10.93 -23.56 -1.44
N ALA A 21 -10.19 -23.25 -2.50
CA ALA A 21 -9.21 -22.16 -2.50
C ALA A 21 -9.87 -20.80 -2.19
N PHE A 22 -11.04 -20.54 -2.78
CA PHE A 22 -11.79 -19.32 -2.51
C PHE A 22 -12.16 -19.18 -1.03
N TYR A 23 -12.76 -20.20 -0.43
CA TYR A 23 -13.14 -20.14 1.00
C TYR A 23 -11.94 -20.05 1.92
N LEU A 24 -10.83 -20.72 1.57
CA LEU A 24 -9.60 -20.65 2.34
C LEU A 24 -9.03 -19.23 2.32
N PHE A 25 -8.84 -18.63 1.15
CA PHE A 25 -8.35 -17.26 1.03
C PHE A 25 -9.31 -16.25 1.66
N ALA A 26 -10.62 -16.39 1.44
CA ALA A 26 -11.63 -15.51 2.02
C ALA A 26 -11.60 -15.56 3.55
N PHE A 27 -11.56 -16.76 4.14
CA PHE A 27 -11.45 -16.94 5.59
C PHE A 27 -10.16 -16.30 6.14
N MET A 28 -9.02 -16.50 5.46
CA MET A 28 -7.75 -15.90 5.86
C MET A 28 -7.76 -14.38 5.78
N VAL A 29 -8.36 -13.78 4.74
CA VAL A 29 -8.51 -12.33 4.60
C VAL A 29 -9.32 -11.75 5.76
N VAL A 30 -10.48 -12.32 6.04
CA VAL A 30 -11.37 -11.83 7.12
C VAL A 30 -10.70 -11.98 8.48
N THR A 31 -10.08 -13.13 8.74
CA THR A 31 -9.40 -13.38 10.00
C THR A 31 -8.19 -12.46 10.17
N ALA A 32 -7.35 -12.33 9.15
CA ALA A 32 -6.20 -11.45 9.18
C ALA A 32 -6.62 -9.97 9.32
N GLY A 33 -7.69 -9.54 8.64
CA GLY A 33 -8.26 -8.20 8.81
C GLY A 33 -8.75 -7.93 10.24
N ALA A 34 -9.46 -8.88 10.83
CA ALA A 34 -9.91 -8.79 12.23
C ALA A 34 -8.73 -8.71 13.20
N LEU A 35 -7.71 -9.54 12.99
CA LEU A 35 -6.50 -9.55 13.83
C LEU A 35 -5.65 -8.28 13.64
N THR A 36 -5.66 -7.67 12.44
CA THR A 36 -5.01 -6.37 12.18
C THR A 36 -5.55 -5.28 13.10
N VAL A 37 -6.88 -5.22 13.27
CA VAL A 37 -7.54 -4.19 14.09
C VAL A 37 -7.44 -4.50 15.59
N THR A 38 -7.48 -5.78 15.97
CA THR A 38 -7.52 -6.21 17.38
C THR A 38 -6.14 -6.43 18.00
N ALA A 39 -5.09 -6.51 17.18
CA ALA A 39 -3.72 -6.73 17.66
C ALA A 39 -3.27 -5.62 18.61
N ARG A 40 -2.69 -6.02 19.73
CA ARG A 40 -2.17 -5.08 20.74
C ARG A 40 -0.85 -4.45 20.35
N ASN A 41 -0.04 -5.20 19.65
CA ASN A 41 1.27 -4.76 19.18
C ASN A 41 1.12 -4.29 17.72
N PRO A 42 1.48 -3.04 17.40
CA PRO A 42 1.33 -2.51 16.05
C PRO A 42 2.19 -3.22 15.01
N VAL A 43 3.33 -3.77 15.40
CA VAL A 43 4.15 -4.60 14.51
C VAL A 43 3.39 -5.87 14.09
N HIS A 44 2.72 -6.54 15.03
CA HIS A 44 1.87 -7.68 14.72
C HIS A 44 0.65 -7.29 13.87
N SER A 45 0.08 -6.11 14.12
CA SER A 45 -1.01 -5.57 13.30
C SER A 45 -0.59 -5.45 11.83
N VAL A 46 0.58 -4.88 11.57
CA VAL A 46 1.09 -4.77 10.18
C VAL A 46 1.40 -6.13 9.57
N LEU A 47 1.91 -7.09 10.34
CA LEU A 47 2.14 -8.45 9.83
C LEU A 47 0.82 -9.14 9.42
N TRP A 48 -0.26 -8.97 10.20
CA TRP A 48 -1.59 -9.44 9.83
C TRP A 48 -2.13 -8.72 8.59
N LEU A 49 -1.87 -7.42 8.46
CA LEU A 49 -2.24 -6.65 7.28
C LEU A 49 -1.54 -7.16 6.02
N ILE A 50 -0.24 -7.48 6.10
CA ILE A 50 0.52 -8.11 5.03
C ILE A 50 -0.13 -9.43 4.61
N LEU A 51 -0.48 -10.28 5.58
CA LEU A 51 -1.13 -11.55 5.31
C LEU A 51 -2.52 -11.36 4.67
N ALA A 52 -3.28 -10.35 5.09
CA ALA A 52 -4.57 -10.02 4.50
C ALA A 52 -4.41 -9.64 3.01
N PHE A 53 -3.50 -8.74 2.68
CA PHE A 53 -3.26 -8.34 1.29
C PHE A 53 -2.74 -9.47 0.41
N PHE A 54 -1.87 -10.32 0.95
CA PHE A 54 -1.36 -11.48 0.21
C PHE A 54 -2.47 -12.47 -0.14
N ASN A 55 -3.37 -12.76 0.80
CA ASN A 55 -4.51 -13.62 0.54
C ASN A 55 -5.57 -12.95 -0.35
N ALA A 56 -5.74 -11.62 -0.25
CA ALA A 56 -6.60 -10.87 -1.17
C ALA A 56 -6.06 -10.93 -2.61
N ALA A 57 -4.74 -10.88 -2.81
CA ALA A 57 -4.14 -11.10 -4.12
C ALA A 57 -4.46 -12.51 -4.65
N GLY A 58 -4.46 -13.54 -3.79
CA GLY A 58 -4.89 -14.88 -4.15
C GLY A 58 -6.35 -14.93 -4.63
N LEU A 59 -7.26 -14.19 -3.98
CA LEU A 59 -8.65 -14.04 -4.44
C LEU A 59 -8.74 -13.38 -5.82
N MET A 60 -7.91 -12.34 -6.08
CA MET A 60 -7.86 -11.67 -7.38
C MET A 60 -7.38 -12.60 -8.49
N VAL A 61 -6.40 -13.48 -8.21
CA VAL A 61 -5.98 -14.53 -9.16
C VAL A 61 -7.13 -15.49 -9.48
N LEU A 62 -7.90 -15.89 -8.47
CA LEU A 62 -9.06 -16.81 -8.68
C LEU A 62 -10.14 -16.19 -9.56
N VAL A 63 -10.30 -14.87 -9.55
CA VAL A 63 -11.25 -14.15 -10.41
C VAL A 63 -10.67 -13.87 -11.81
N GLY A 64 -9.39 -14.18 -12.06
CA GLY A 64 -8.71 -13.91 -13.32
C GLY A 64 -8.16 -12.49 -13.45
N ALA A 65 -8.10 -11.73 -12.35
CA ALA A 65 -7.53 -10.39 -12.32
C ALA A 65 -6.03 -10.45 -11.94
N GLU A 66 -5.24 -11.17 -12.73
CA GLU A 66 -3.82 -11.47 -12.43
C GLU A 66 -2.96 -10.21 -12.31
N PHE A 67 -3.18 -9.24 -13.19
CA PHE A 67 -2.43 -7.98 -13.17
C PHE A 67 -2.69 -7.19 -11.88
N ILE A 68 -3.94 -7.09 -11.45
CA ILE A 68 -4.32 -6.41 -10.21
C ILE A 68 -3.76 -7.16 -9.00
N ALA A 69 -3.78 -8.49 -9.03
CA ALA A 69 -3.18 -9.32 -7.99
C ALA A 69 -1.68 -9.04 -7.82
N MET A 70 -0.94 -8.97 -8.92
CA MET A 70 0.49 -8.62 -8.90
C MET A 70 0.74 -7.21 -8.40
N LEU A 71 -0.05 -6.22 -8.81
CA LEU A 71 0.04 -4.85 -8.29
C LEU A 71 -0.21 -4.82 -6.78
N LEU A 72 -1.18 -5.57 -6.29
CA LEU A 72 -1.50 -5.63 -4.87
C LEU A 72 -0.32 -6.18 -4.05
N VAL A 73 0.35 -7.21 -4.54
CA VAL A 73 1.55 -7.75 -3.88
C VAL A 73 2.72 -6.77 -3.97
N ILE A 74 3.02 -6.23 -5.14
CA ILE A 74 4.19 -5.36 -5.32
C ILE A 74 4.03 -4.04 -4.57
N VAL A 75 2.87 -3.38 -4.68
CA VAL A 75 2.65 -2.05 -4.11
C VAL A 75 2.19 -2.13 -2.65
N TYR A 76 1.11 -2.88 -2.36
CA TYR A 76 0.56 -2.89 -1.01
C TYR A 76 1.41 -3.73 -0.05
N VAL A 77 1.84 -4.92 -0.43
CA VAL A 77 2.69 -5.75 0.42
C VAL A 77 4.13 -5.27 0.36
N GLY A 78 4.70 -5.08 -0.83
CA GLY A 78 6.12 -4.78 -1.01
C GLY A 78 6.52 -3.36 -0.64
N ALA A 79 5.70 -2.35 -0.91
CA ALA A 79 6.03 -0.96 -0.63
C ALA A 79 5.30 -0.42 0.60
N VAL A 80 3.95 -0.41 0.59
CA VAL A 80 3.16 0.29 1.61
C VAL A 80 3.23 -0.41 2.97
N ALA A 81 2.98 -1.70 3.05
CA ALA A 81 2.98 -2.42 4.31
C ALA A 81 4.39 -2.52 4.94
N VAL A 82 5.43 -2.67 4.11
CA VAL A 82 6.82 -2.63 4.58
C VAL A 82 7.19 -1.24 5.10
N LEU A 83 6.74 -0.16 4.43
CA LEU A 83 6.92 1.20 4.92
C LEU A 83 6.22 1.38 6.27
N PHE A 84 4.98 0.91 6.42
CA PHE A 84 4.26 0.94 7.70
C PHE A 84 5.01 0.17 8.79
N LEU A 85 5.55 -0.99 8.47
CA LEU A 85 6.34 -1.78 9.41
C LEU A 85 7.55 -1.01 9.92
N PHE A 86 8.28 -0.33 9.01
CA PHE A 86 9.41 0.51 9.37
C PHE A 86 9.01 1.69 10.26
N VAL A 87 7.96 2.41 9.87
CA VAL A 87 7.49 3.58 10.62
C VAL A 87 7.05 3.17 12.03
N VAL A 88 6.26 2.10 12.15
CA VAL A 88 5.76 1.62 13.45
C VAL A 88 6.88 1.10 14.35
N MET A 89 7.91 0.49 13.77
CA MET A 89 9.08 0.01 14.51
C MET A 89 9.97 1.17 15.01
N MET A 90 10.02 2.28 14.26
CA MET A 90 10.83 3.46 14.63
C MET A 90 10.11 4.44 15.56
N LEU A 91 8.77 4.41 15.58
CA LEU A 91 7.97 5.28 16.44
C LEU A 91 7.84 4.65 17.84
N ASN A 92 8.37 5.35 18.83
CA ASN A 92 8.16 5.01 20.25
C ASN A 92 6.81 5.57 20.70
N ILE A 93 5.70 4.90 20.30
CA ILE A 93 4.33 5.34 20.62
C ILE A 93 3.88 4.69 21.93
N ASP A 94 3.40 5.49 22.87
CA ASP A 94 2.72 4.97 24.06
C ASP A 94 1.29 4.57 23.73
N PHE A 95 1.10 3.26 23.53
CA PHE A 95 -0.20 2.68 23.15
C PHE A 95 -1.23 2.68 24.27
N ALA A 96 -0.84 2.95 25.50
CA ALA A 96 -1.76 3.04 26.63
C ALA A 96 -2.68 4.26 26.50
N GLU A 97 -2.15 5.40 26.05
CA GLU A 97 -2.93 6.61 25.83
C GLU A 97 -3.90 6.49 24.67
N LEU A 98 -3.51 5.85 23.57
CA LEU A 98 -4.37 5.66 22.40
C LEU A 98 -5.61 4.80 22.72
N ARG A 99 -5.51 3.89 23.70
CA ARG A 99 -6.62 3.01 24.11
C ARG A 99 -7.63 3.69 25.01
N ALA A 100 -7.26 4.69 25.75
CA ALA A 100 -8.15 5.37 26.71
C ALA A 100 -9.38 6.01 26.03
N GLY A 101 -9.26 6.40 24.76
CA GLY A 101 -10.35 6.97 23.97
C GLY A 101 -11.24 5.97 23.24
N PHE A 102 -10.81 4.72 23.08
CA PHE A 102 -11.51 3.74 22.21
C PHE A 102 -12.92 3.41 22.70
N ALA A 103 -13.12 3.21 23.98
CA ALA A 103 -14.42 2.86 24.56
C ALA A 103 -15.48 3.94 24.34
N ARG A 104 -15.09 5.21 24.25
CA ARG A 104 -16.00 6.34 24.08
C ARG A 104 -16.60 6.40 22.67
N TYR A 105 -15.83 6.00 21.65
CA TYR A 105 -16.25 6.05 20.25
C TYR A 105 -16.71 4.70 19.69
N ALA A 106 -16.62 3.63 20.47
CA ALA A 106 -17.04 2.30 20.07
C ALA A 106 -18.49 2.22 19.55
N PRO A 107 -19.52 2.85 20.19
CA PRO A 107 -20.90 2.79 19.68
C PRO A 107 -21.04 3.49 18.32
N PHE A 108 -20.33 4.59 18.08
CA PHE A 108 -20.31 5.25 16.77
C PHE A 108 -19.64 4.37 15.71
N GLY A 109 -18.55 3.70 16.05
CA GLY A 109 -17.87 2.76 15.15
C GLY A 109 -18.76 1.57 14.77
N VAL A 110 -19.49 1.00 15.74
CA VAL A 110 -20.46 -0.08 15.48
C VAL A 110 -21.59 0.38 14.58
N LEU A 111 -22.13 1.60 14.81
CA LEU A 111 -23.18 2.17 13.95
C LEU A 111 -22.68 2.30 12.51
N LEU A 112 -21.45 2.82 12.31
CA LEU A 112 -20.86 2.96 10.97
C LEU A 112 -20.70 1.60 10.28
N VAL A 113 -20.22 0.57 10.99
CA VAL A 113 -20.11 -0.79 10.45
C VAL A 113 -21.48 -1.35 10.04
N LEU A 114 -22.51 -1.13 10.85
CA LEU A 114 -23.88 -1.57 10.51
C LEU A 114 -24.44 -0.87 9.27
N VAL A 115 -24.16 0.43 9.10
CA VAL A 115 -24.56 1.18 7.90
C VAL A 115 -23.86 0.63 6.67
N LEU A 116 -22.52 0.44 6.71
CA LEU A 116 -21.76 -0.13 5.61
C LEU A 116 -22.21 -1.56 5.27
N LEU A 117 -22.50 -2.38 6.28
CA LEU A 117 -23.04 -3.72 6.08
C LEU A 117 -24.40 -3.68 5.39
N ALA A 118 -25.29 -2.79 5.83
CA ALA A 118 -26.59 -2.61 5.19
C ALA A 118 -26.45 -2.17 3.72
N GLU A 119 -25.55 -1.22 3.42
CA GLU A 119 -25.28 -0.80 2.04
C GLU A 119 -24.83 -1.96 1.16
N ILE A 120 -23.92 -2.82 1.65
CA ILE A 120 -23.46 -4.01 0.92
C ILE A 120 -24.63 -4.98 0.67
N ILE A 121 -25.45 -5.23 1.69
CA ILE A 121 -26.63 -6.13 1.55
C ILE A 121 -27.62 -5.55 0.53
N PHE A 122 -27.92 -4.24 0.60
CA PHE A 122 -28.81 -3.61 -0.38
C PHE A 122 -28.22 -3.60 -1.79
N ALA A 123 -26.92 -3.38 -1.95
CA ALA A 123 -26.24 -3.41 -3.24
C ALA A 123 -26.30 -4.83 -3.87
N THR A 124 -26.07 -5.88 -3.10
CA THR A 124 -26.15 -7.27 -3.57
C THR A 124 -27.59 -7.66 -3.89
N ALA A 125 -28.56 -7.27 -3.06
CA ALA A 125 -29.97 -7.52 -3.31
C ALA A 125 -30.48 -6.79 -4.57
N ALA A 126 -30.04 -5.54 -4.80
CA ALA A 126 -30.37 -4.77 -5.99
C ALA A 126 -29.77 -5.41 -7.26
N TRP A 127 -28.58 -6.01 -7.14
CA TRP A 127 -27.96 -6.77 -8.20
C TRP A 127 -28.79 -8.02 -8.57
N ASP A 128 -29.13 -8.83 -7.58
CA ASP A 128 -29.94 -10.06 -7.79
C ASP A 128 -31.34 -9.75 -8.34
N ALA A 129 -31.90 -8.60 -8.00
CA ALA A 129 -33.18 -8.12 -8.53
C ALA A 129 -33.09 -7.58 -9.98
N GLY A 130 -31.90 -7.63 -10.63
CA GLY A 130 -31.70 -7.17 -11.99
C GLY A 130 -31.75 -5.65 -12.18
N GLY A 131 -31.70 -4.87 -11.08
CA GLY A 131 -31.71 -3.40 -11.13
C GLY A 131 -30.42 -2.76 -11.64
N ILE A 132 -29.33 -3.53 -11.68
CA ILE A 132 -28.00 -3.07 -12.14
C ILE A 132 -27.57 -3.94 -13.32
N ASP A 133 -27.70 -3.42 -14.54
CA ASP A 133 -27.27 -4.10 -15.75
C ASP A 133 -25.76 -3.89 -15.97
N MET A 134 -24.96 -4.73 -15.36
CA MET A 134 -23.50 -4.71 -15.51
C MET A 134 -23.03 -5.17 -16.89
N ALA A 135 -23.85 -5.92 -17.63
CA ALA A 135 -23.48 -6.40 -18.95
C ALA A 135 -23.19 -5.25 -19.93
N ARG A 136 -23.75 -4.06 -19.68
CA ARG A 136 -23.51 -2.85 -20.48
C ARG A 136 -22.23 -2.09 -20.09
N THR A 137 -21.70 -2.33 -18.89
CA THR A 137 -20.54 -1.59 -18.33
C THR A 137 -19.23 -2.35 -18.47
N VAL A 138 -19.29 -3.67 -18.64
CA VAL A 138 -18.11 -4.55 -18.69
C VAL A 138 -17.68 -4.72 -20.15
N ALA A 139 -16.44 -4.29 -20.47
CA ALA A 139 -15.79 -4.72 -21.70
C ALA A 139 -15.33 -6.17 -21.51
N PRO A 140 -15.89 -7.16 -22.22
CA PRO A 140 -15.49 -8.55 -22.06
C PRO A 140 -14.03 -8.70 -22.48
N ILE A 141 -13.22 -9.28 -21.60
CA ILE A 141 -11.83 -9.62 -21.93
C ILE A 141 -11.88 -10.86 -22.83
N PRO A 142 -11.32 -10.80 -24.06
CA PRO A 142 -11.23 -11.96 -24.92
C PRO A 142 -10.46 -13.08 -24.21
N ALA A 143 -10.99 -14.30 -24.21
CA ALA A 143 -10.39 -15.44 -23.51
C ALA A 143 -8.99 -15.83 -24.03
N GLU A 144 -8.61 -15.34 -25.19
CA GLU A 144 -7.35 -15.63 -25.89
C GLU A 144 -6.25 -14.59 -25.60
N VAL A 145 -6.60 -13.45 -24.99
CA VAL A 145 -5.66 -12.34 -24.74
C VAL A 145 -5.27 -12.37 -23.27
N PRO A 146 -3.97 -12.26 -22.94
CA PRO A 146 -3.52 -12.14 -21.56
C PRO A 146 -4.16 -10.93 -20.84
N ASN A 147 -4.52 -11.09 -19.56
CA ASN A 147 -5.19 -10.04 -18.77
C ASN A 147 -4.43 -8.70 -18.80
N ILE A 148 -3.09 -8.74 -18.72
CA ILE A 148 -2.24 -7.54 -18.76
C ILE A 148 -2.33 -6.79 -20.10
N GLU A 149 -2.39 -7.51 -21.21
CA GLU A 149 -2.48 -6.93 -22.55
C GLU A 149 -3.85 -6.30 -22.80
N ALA A 150 -4.91 -7.01 -22.41
CA ALA A 150 -6.28 -6.51 -22.50
C ALA A 150 -6.48 -5.23 -21.68
N LEU A 151 -5.99 -5.21 -20.42
CA LEU A 151 -6.02 -4.03 -19.56
C LEU A 151 -5.18 -2.91 -20.12
N GLY A 152 -3.96 -3.19 -20.56
CA GLY A 152 -3.06 -2.19 -21.16
C GLY A 152 -3.71 -1.52 -22.36
N THR A 153 -4.31 -2.29 -23.28
CA THR A 153 -5.01 -1.75 -24.44
C THR A 153 -6.12 -0.78 -24.04
N VAL A 154 -6.94 -1.14 -23.06
CA VAL A 154 -8.07 -0.31 -22.62
C VAL A 154 -7.59 0.95 -21.89
N ILE A 155 -6.57 0.85 -21.03
CA ILE A 155 -6.03 1.98 -20.27
C ILE A 155 -5.37 3.01 -21.20
N TYR A 156 -4.54 2.54 -22.14
CA TYR A 156 -3.77 3.42 -23.03
C TYR A 156 -4.53 3.91 -24.28
N THR A 157 -5.78 3.45 -24.49
CA THR A 157 -6.63 3.96 -25.58
C THR A 157 -7.85 4.69 -25.04
N ARG A 158 -8.80 3.97 -24.45
CA ARG A 158 -10.09 4.51 -24.01
C ARG A 158 -9.97 5.38 -22.77
N TYR A 159 -9.09 5.02 -21.83
CA TYR A 159 -8.94 5.69 -20.52
C TYR A 159 -7.62 6.43 -20.36
N LEU A 160 -6.96 6.77 -21.47
CA LEU A 160 -5.67 7.48 -21.47
C LEU A 160 -5.71 8.75 -20.61
N TYR A 161 -6.75 9.56 -20.74
CA TYR A 161 -6.88 10.79 -19.97
C TYR A 161 -6.94 10.56 -18.46
N ILE A 162 -7.68 9.55 -18.04
CA ILE A 162 -7.78 9.18 -16.61
C ILE A 162 -6.44 8.62 -16.11
N PHE A 163 -5.75 7.86 -16.93
CA PHE A 163 -4.42 7.34 -16.63
C PHE A 163 -3.39 8.46 -16.41
N GLU A 164 -3.36 9.45 -17.30
CA GLU A 164 -2.49 10.63 -17.15
C GLU A 164 -2.84 11.46 -15.92
N ALA A 165 -4.14 11.67 -15.65
CA ALA A 165 -4.59 12.36 -14.45
C ALA A 165 -4.15 11.63 -13.16
N ALA A 166 -4.22 10.30 -13.13
CA ALA A 166 -3.69 9.52 -12.02
C ALA A 166 -2.17 9.70 -11.84
N GLY A 167 -1.43 9.77 -12.95
CA GLY A 167 0.01 10.07 -12.92
C GLY A 167 0.32 11.45 -12.32
N LEU A 168 -0.46 12.46 -12.65
CA LEU A 168 -0.32 13.80 -12.04
C LEU A 168 -0.63 13.78 -10.54
N VAL A 169 -1.64 13.05 -10.11
CA VAL A 169 -1.95 12.87 -8.66
C VAL A 169 -0.78 12.21 -7.93
N LEU A 170 -0.17 11.18 -8.52
CA LEU A 170 1.02 10.53 -7.96
C LEU A 170 2.21 11.48 -7.88
N LEU A 171 2.41 12.31 -8.91
CA LEU A 171 3.47 13.33 -8.92
C LEU A 171 3.28 14.33 -7.77
N VAL A 172 2.07 14.86 -7.60
CA VAL A 172 1.75 15.79 -6.50
C VAL A 172 1.92 15.12 -5.14
N ALA A 173 1.50 13.87 -5.00
CA ALA A 173 1.70 13.11 -3.76
C ALA A 173 3.19 12.92 -3.43
N MET A 174 4.02 12.62 -4.44
CA MET A 174 5.47 12.49 -4.28
C MET A 174 6.12 13.82 -3.85
N ILE A 175 5.78 14.92 -4.51
CA ILE A 175 6.27 16.25 -4.15
C ILE A 175 5.83 16.61 -2.72
N GLY A 176 4.57 16.37 -2.39
CA GLY A 176 4.03 16.60 -1.05
C GLY A 176 4.77 15.80 0.03
N ALA A 177 5.03 14.53 -0.22
CA ALA A 177 5.80 13.68 0.70
C ALA A 177 7.22 14.24 0.93
N ILE A 178 7.91 14.65 -0.12
CA ILE A 178 9.26 15.22 -0.04
C ILE A 178 9.25 16.55 0.73
N VAL A 179 8.32 17.45 0.42
CA VAL A 179 8.23 18.78 1.04
C VAL A 179 7.88 18.65 2.54
N LEU A 180 6.94 17.78 2.90
CA LEU A 180 6.51 17.58 4.29
C LEU A 180 7.58 16.88 5.15
N THR A 181 8.39 16.01 4.55
CA THR A 181 9.48 15.32 5.26
C THR A 181 10.77 16.12 5.29
N HIS A 182 10.88 17.17 4.47
CA HIS A 182 12.08 17.99 4.42
C HIS A 182 12.24 18.79 5.72
N ARG A 183 13.30 18.49 6.45
CA ARG A 183 13.69 19.23 7.67
C ARG A 183 14.98 20.00 7.44
N ALA A 184 14.88 21.32 7.43
CA ALA A 184 16.06 22.16 7.46
C ALA A 184 16.84 21.91 8.76
N ARG A 185 18.09 21.48 8.66
CA ARG A 185 18.96 21.30 9.83
C ARG A 185 19.44 22.69 10.30
N GLY A 186 18.80 23.22 11.33
CA GLY A 186 19.30 24.39 12.05
C GLY A 186 20.59 24.00 12.79
N GLY A 187 21.66 24.78 12.62
CA GLY A 187 22.93 24.57 13.34
C GLY A 187 24.06 23.93 12.53
N THR A 188 23.84 23.56 11.28
CA THR A 188 24.95 23.25 10.37
C THR A 188 25.57 24.53 9.87
N ARG A 189 26.89 24.70 10.06
CA ARG A 189 27.61 25.84 9.46
C ARG A 189 27.56 25.66 7.92
N PRO A 190 26.90 26.55 7.17
CA PRO A 190 26.89 26.45 5.72
C PRO A 190 28.29 26.63 5.17
N GLN A 191 28.68 25.76 4.29
CA GLN A 191 29.98 25.83 3.66
C GLN A 191 29.97 26.97 2.62
N ASN A 192 30.87 27.92 2.79
CA ASN A 192 31.09 28.99 1.81
C ASN A 192 32.30 28.64 0.95
N VAL A 193 32.04 27.91 -0.15
CA VAL A 193 33.08 27.43 -1.07
C VAL A 193 33.89 28.57 -1.66
N ALA A 194 33.24 29.71 -2.02
CA ALA A 194 33.92 30.87 -2.56
C ALA A 194 34.90 31.53 -1.58
N ALA A 195 34.51 31.61 -0.32
CA ALA A 195 35.40 32.12 0.75
C ALA A 195 36.56 31.17 1.04
N GLN A 196 36.30 29.86 0.99
CA GLN A 196 37.32 28.83 1.23
C GLN A 196 38.38 28.79 0.14
N VAL A 197 37.95 28.89 -1.15
CA VAL A 197 38.87 28.89 -2.30
C VAL A 197 39.69 30.18 -2.38
N LYS A 198 39.12 31.33 -1.96
CA LYS A 198 39.81 32.62 -1.96
C LYS A 198 40.67 32.88 -0.74
N ARG A 199 40.64 31.96 0.26
CA ARG A 199 41.39 32.14 1.51
C ARG A 199 42.89 32.12 1.25
N ARG A 200 43.57 33.17 1.64
CA ARG A 200 45.02 33.28 1.52
C ARG A 200 45.70 32.67 2.74
N PRO A 201 46.99 32.25 2.65
CA PRO A 201 47.72 31.71 3.77
C PRO A 201 47.79 32.70 4.98
N GLU A 202 47.82 33.98 4.71
CA GLU A 202 47.81 35.07 5.70
C GLU A 202 46.52 35.11 6.53
N ASP A 203 45.40 34.72 5.91
CA ASP A 203 44.09 34.66 6.58
C ASP A 203 43.86 33.30 7.32
N ALA A 204 44.70 32.32 7.06
CA ALA A 204 44.52 30.95 7.56
C ALA A 204 45.47 30.64 8.73
N VAL A 205 46.64 31.28 8.80
CA VAL A 205 47.69 31.00 9.78
C VAL A 205 47.99 32.25 10.57
N ARG A 206 47.88 32.16 11.89
CA ARG A 206 48.30 33.19 12.83
C ARG A 206 49.43 32.64 13.68
N ASN A 207 50.63 33.22 13.53
CA ASN A 207 51.76 32.88 14.38
C ASN A 207 51.58 33.53 15.75
N ILE A 208 51.50 32.72 16.80
CA ILE A 208 51.38 33.16 18.18
C ILE A 208 52.64 32.75 18.89
N ASN A 209 53.34 33.71 19.54
CA ASN A 209 54.42 33.40 20.40
C ASN A 209 53.91 32.98 21.78
N GLN A 210 53.71 31.65 21.92
CA GLN A 210 53.14 31.07 23.13
C GLN A 210 54.24 30.70 24.10
N PRO A 211 54.13 31.10 25.38
CA PRO A 211 55.06 30.63 26.42
C PRO A 211 54.97 29.11 26.60
N VAL A 212 56.13 28.50 26.85
CA VAL A 212 56.20 27.05 27.01
C VAL A 212 55.40 26.62 28.25
N GLY A 213 54.49 25.66 28.11
CA GLY A 213 53.65 25.11 29.18
C GLY A 213 52.26 25.73 29.33
N GLN A 214 51.87 26.72 28.52
CA GLN A 214 50.52 27.28 28.49
C GLN A 214 49.82 26.83 27.20
N GLY A 215 48.58 26.31 27.33
CA GLY A 215 47.76 25.95 26.19
C GLY A 215 47.34 27.15 25.35
N VAL A 216 46.95 26.95 24.09
CA VAL A 216 46.44 28.00 23.23
C VAL A 216 44.96 28.25 23.55
N GLU A 217 44.60 29.46 23.97
CA GLU A 217 43.22 29.92 24.00
C GLU A 217 42.81 30.34 22.59
N LEU A 218 41.74 29.67 22.07
CA LEU A 218 41.20 29.89 20.73
C LEU A 218 40.10 30.95 20.73
#